data_5610e4b2eeab5d64b5a6fc2271155565
#
_entry.id   5610e4b2eeab5d64b5a6fc2271155565
#
_cell.length_a   1.000
_cell.length_b   1.000
_cell.length_c   1.000
_cell.angle_alpha   90.00
_cell.angle_beta   90.00
_cell.angle_gamma   90.00
#
_symmetry.space_group_name_H-M   'P 1'
#
loop_
_entity.id
_entity.type
_entity.pdbx_description
1 polymer ?
#
loop_
_entity_poly.entity_id
_entity_poly.type
_entity_poly.pdbx_seq_one_letter_code
_entity_poly.pdbx_strand_id
1 'polypeptide(L)'
;MKYKRPLVTTRLLGIVWPFIAVVLFQALLGCISLYMLSAVRGYVAGESLWSKGQKDAIYYLHLYADTRNPADFEKYQQAISVPQGGHQLRIALDRSPPDLNAAREGILQGGNSAQDVPSIIWFYRNFHNFSYMRTAIERWNLGDEYLIKLDNLAQDIHRTIAANQANAADKERWESAISNINEAVTPAAKAFSDALGEGSRFILNLLIITNVTTALGLILLALMRTHKILAQSREFAEALQVEKDVRKSRLNLLVMAL
;
A
#
# COMPACT_ATOMS: atom_id res chain seq x y z
N MET A 1 -12.84 -46.69 40.54
CA MET A 1 -12.96 -45.83 39.34
C MET A 1 -12.60 -44.39 39.69
N LYS A 2 -11.40 -43.90 39.28
CA LYS A 2 -10.98 -42.52 39.52
C LYS A 2 -11.65 -41.62 38.48
N TYR A 3 -12.69 -40.89 38.85
CA TYR A 3 -13.25 -39.81 38.07
C TYR A 3 -12.20 -38.70 37.98
N LYS A 4 -11.47 -38.64 36.85
CA LYS A 4 -10.66 -37.45 36.51
C LYS A 4 -11.65 -36.31 36.28
N ARG A 5 -11.79 -35.39 37.22
CA ARG A 5 -12.45 -34.08 36.99
C ARG A 5 -11.70 -33.41 35.87
N PRO A 6 -12.33 -33.10 34.74
CA PRO A 6 -11.67 -32.27 33.74
C PRO A 6 -11.30 -30.95 34.41
N LEU A 7 -10.02 -30.62 34.36
CA LEU A 7 -9.45 -29.45 35.00
C LEU A 7 -10.30 -28.22 34.63
N VAL A 8 -10.70 -27.44 35.63
CA VAL A 8 -11.44 -26.16 35.47
C VAL A 8 -10.80 -25.29 34.41
N THR A 9 -9.48 -25.38 34.22
CA THR A 9 -8.67 -24.75 33.20
C THR A 9 -9.08 -25.07 31.75
N THR A 10 -9.49 -26.31 31.43
CA THR A 10 -9.90 -26.67 30.05
C THR A 10 -11.26 -26.09 29.68
N ARG A 11 -12.18 -25.93 30.63
CA ARG A 11 -13.48 -25.27 30.43
C ARG A 11 -13.32 -23.76 30.30
N LEU A 12 -12.48 -23.12 31.11
CA LEU A 12 -12.14 -21.71 31.01
C LEU A 12 -11.45 -21.37 29.67
N LEU A 13 -10.51 -22.19 29.24
CA LEU A 13 -9.88 -22.06 27.93
C LEU A 13 -10.91 -22.13 26.78
N GLY A 14 -11.87 -23.04 26.83
CA GLY A 14 -12.95 -23.18 25.85
C GLY A 14 -13.87 -21.93 25.76
N ILE A 15 -14.02 -21.19 26.86
CA ILE A 15 -14.81 -19.95 26.89
C ILE A 15 -13.99 -18.75 26.40
N VAL A 16 -12.73 -18.68 26.82
CA VAL A 16 -11.86 -17.50 26.53
C VAL A 16 -11.23 -17.57 25.15
N TRP A 17 -10.92 -18.76 24.63
CA TRP A 17 -10.25 -18.95 23.34
C TRP A 17 -10.90 -18.22 22.15
N PRO A 18 -12.24 -18.22 21.97
CA PRO A 18 -12.85 -17.51 20.87
C PRO A 18 -12.62 -16.00 20.92
N PHE A 19 -12.59 -15.41 22.11
CA PHE A 19 -12.31 -13.98 22.28
C PHE A 19 -10.86 -13.66 21.92
N ILE A 20 -9.92 -14.51 22.35
CA ILE A 20 -8.52 -14.38 21.97
C ILE A 20 -8.38 -14.48 20.43
N ALA A 21 -9.04 -15.45 19.81
CA ALA A 21 -9.01 -15.62 18.36
C ALA A 21 -9.56 -14.39 17.62
N VAL A 22 -10.64 -13.78 18.10
CA VAL A 22 -11.23 -12.55 17.57
C VAL A 22 -10.22 -11.40 17.65
N VAL A 23 -9.56 -11.19 18.79
CA VAL A 23 -8.58 -10.13 19.00
C VAL A 23 -7.36 -10.34 18.08
N LEU A 24 -6.84 -11.57 18.02
CA LEU A 24 -5.69 -11.90 17.17
C LEU A 24 -6.02 -11.71 15.68
N PHE A 25 -7.21 -12.13 15.25
CA PHE A 25 -7.65 -11.94 13.87
C PHE A 25 -7.77 -10.45 13.51
N GLN A 26 -8.39 -9.65 14.39
CA GLN A 26 -8.52 -8.21 14.18
C GLN A 26 -7.15 -7.51 14.19
N ALA A 27 -6.23 -7.90 15.05
CA ALA A 27 -4.87 -7.39 15.08
C ALA A 27 -4.12 -7.72 13.78
N LEU A 28 -4.24 -8.96 13.29
CA LEU A 28 -3.64 -9.38 12.01
C LEU A 28 -4.21 -8.56 10.83
N LEU A 29 -5.53 -8.39 10.77
CA LEU A 29 -6.17 -7.58 9.74
C LEU A 29 -5.70 -6.12 9.80
N GLY A 30 -5.55 -5.56 11.00
CA GLY A 30 -4.98 -4.22 11.21
C GLY A 30 -3.54 -4.12 10.70
N CYS A 31 -2.68 -5.10 11.00
CA CYS A 31 -1.29 -5.14 10.49
C CYS A 31 -1.25 -5.19 8.96
N ILE A 32 -2.08 -6.02 8.33
CA ILE A 32 -2.18 -6.09 6.86
C ILE A 32 -2.62 -4.74 6.29
N SER A 33 -3.62 -4.10 6.90
CA SER A 33 -4.12 -2.79 6.48
C SER A 33 -3.04 -1.71 6.57
N LEU A 34 -2.27 -1.69 7.65
CA LEU A 34 -1.14 -0.76 7.81
C LEU A 34 -0.03 -1.00 6.79
N TYR A 35 0.27 -2.26 6.47
CA TYR A 35 1.26 -2.60 5.45
C TYR A 35 0.81 -2.15 4.05
N MET A 36 -0.46 -2.37 3.69
CA MET A 36 -1.02 -1.85 2.44
C MET A 36 -1.00 -0.32 2.38
N LEU A 37 -1.37 0.35 3.48
CA LEU A 37 -1.32 1.81 3.55
C LEU A 37 0.10 2.35 3.40
N SER A 38 1.09 1.68 3.99
CA SER A 38 2.52 2.02 3.81
C SER A 38 2.95 1.91 2.35
N ALA A 39 2.52 0.85 1.64
CA ALA A 39 2.81 0.68 0.22
C ALA A 39 2.17 1.79 -0.63
N VAL A 40 0.89 2.10 -0.40
CA VAL A 40 0.19 3.20 -1.09
C VAL A 40 0.88 4.53 -0.85
N ARG A 41 1.29 4.80 0.39
CA ARG A 41 2.07 6.00 0.73
C ARG A 41 3.38 6.07 -0.06
N GLY A 42 4.09 4.95 -0.19
CA GLY A 42 5.32 4.86 -0.98
C GLY A 42 5.09 5.22 -2.46
N TYR A 43 3.98 4.77 -3.05
CA TYR A 43 3.60 5.12 -4.41
C TYR A 43 3.26 6.60 -4.59
N VAL A 44 2.46 7.18 -3.68
CA VAL A 44 2.10 8.61 -3.71
C VAL A 44 3.33 9.48 -3.53
N ALA A 45 4.25 9.10 -2.63
CA ALA A 45 5.53 9.79 -2.45
C ALA A 45 6.40 9.68 -3.73
N GLY A 46 6.47 8.49 -4.33
CA GLY A 46 7.20 8.25 -5.57
C GLY A 46 6.66 9.07 -6.75
N GLU A 47 5.35 9.21 -6.87
CA GLU A 47 4.72 10.08 -7.88
C GLU A 47 5.11 11.54 -7.66
N SER A 48 5.07 12.02 -6.43
CA SER A 48 5.45 13.39 -6.10
C SER A 48 6.92 13.68 -6.45
N LEU A 49 7.82 12.72 -6.17
CA LEU A 49 9.23 12.82 -6.56
C LEU A 49 9.40 12.80 -8.07
N TRP A 50 8.69 11.92 -8.77
CA TRP A 50 8.67 11.83 -10.23
C TRP A 50 8.22 13.14 -10.86
N SER A 51 7.08 13.69 -10.42
CA SER A 51 6.54 14.96 -10.92
C SER A 51 7.47 16.13 -10.66
N LYS A 52 8.13 16.18 -9.49
CA LYS A 52 9.14 17.19 -9.19
C LYS A 52 10.36 17.02 -10.09
N GLY A 53 10.92 15.82 -10.19
CA GLY A 53 12.08 15.54 -11.04
C GLY A 53 11.85 15.90 -12.50
N GLN A 54 10.65 15.61 -13.01
CA GLN A 54 10.24 15.99 -14.36
C GLN A 54 10.22 17.51 -14.57
N LYS A 55 9.66 18.27 -13.64
CA LYS A 55 9.62 19.74 -13.73
C LYS A 55 11.00 20.35 -13.60
N ASP A 56 11.81 19.87 -12.67
CA ASP A 56 13.17 20.32 -12.46
C ASP A 56 14.05 20.02 -13.69
N ALA A 57 13.86 18.83 -14.32
CA ALA A 57 14.57 18.48 -15.56
C ALA A 57 14.24 19.45 -16.70
N ILE A 58 12.97 19.76 -16.93
CA ILE A 58 12.55 20.73 -17.94
C ILE A 58 13.15 22.11 -17.66
N TYR A 59 13.09 22.55 -16.41
CA TYR A 59 13.64 23.85 -16.00
C TYR A 59 15.15 23.94 -16.25
N TYR A 60 15.91 22.93 -15.79
CA TYR A 60 17.37 22.98 -15.97
C TYR A 60 17.81 22.75 -17.40
N LEU A 61 17.06 21.99 -18.21
CA LEU A 61 17.35 21.87 -19.65
C LEU A 61 17.11 23.17 -20.38
N HIS A 62 16.02 23.88 -20.03
CA HIS A 62 15.76 25.23 -20.59
C HIS A 62 16.88 26.20 -20.22
N LEU A 63 17.30 26.20 -18.96
CA LEU A 63 18.39 27.02 -18.48
C LEU A 63 19.71 26.68 -19.18
N TYR A 64 20.00 25.38 -19.38
CA TYR A 64 21.19 24.96 -20.13
C TYR A 64 21.16 25.37 -21.59
N ALA A 65 20.02 25.29 -22.26
CA ALA A 65 19.86 25.76 -23.65
C ALA A 65 20.10 27.26 -23.79
N ASP A 66 19.76 28.06 -22.76
CA ASP A 66 19.98 29.50 -22.72
C ASP A 66 21.44 29.88 -22.38
N THR A 67 21.92 29.36 -21.22
CA THR A 67 23.19 29.77 -20.63
C THR A 67 24.40 29.03 -21.19
N ARG A 68 24.20 27.81 -21.72
CA ARG A 68 25.23 26.85 -22.15
C ARG A 68 26.19 26.47 -21.01
N ASN A 69 25.80 26.71 -19.74
CA ASN A 69 26.61 26.42 -18.58
C ASN A 69 26.58 24.92 -18.26
N PRO A 70 27.71 24.19 -18.23
CA PRO A 70 27.76 22.77 -17.96
C PRO A 70 27.12 22.38 -16.60
N ALA A 71 27.21 23.27 -15.59
CA ALA A 71 26.58 23.03 -14.29
C ALA A 71 25.05 22.91 -14.36
N ASP A 72 24.40 23.57 -15.36
CA ASP A 72 22.95 23.44 -15.53
C ASP A 72 22.60 22.11 -16.19
N PHE A 73 23.46 21.57 -17.05
CA PHE A 73 23.31 20.22 -17.60
C PHE A 73 23.49 19.15 -16.52
N GLU A 74 24.45 19.31 -15.60
CA GLU A 74 24.60 18.39 -14.45
C GLU A 74 23.35 18.37 -13.57
N LYS A 75 22.73 19.54 -13.31
CA LYS A 75 21.45 19.62 -12.58
C LYS A 75 20.31 18.97 -13.36
N TYR A 76 20.27 19.14 -14.68
CA TYR A 76 19.33 18.42 -15.54
C TYR A 76 19.48 16.92 -15.37
N GLN A 77 20.71 16.38 -15.44
CA GLN A 77 20.97 14.95 -15.28
C GLN A 77 20.54 14.43 -13.92
N GLN A 78 20.78 15.18 -12.85
CA GLN A 78 20.31 14.85 -11.52
C GLN A 78 18.78 14.82 -11.43
N ALA A 79 18.12 15.80 -12.02
CA ALA A 79 16.66 15.90 -12.00
C ALA A 79 15.99 14.79 -12.81
N ILE A 80 16.48 14.50 -14.03
CA ILE A 80 15.91 13.47 -14.90
C ILE A 80 16.15 12.04 -14.38
N SER A 81 17.21 11.83 -13.59
CA SER A 81 17.51 10.53 -13.01
C SER A 81 16.39 10.00 -12.11
N VAL A 82 15.65 10.90 -11.45
CA VAL A 82 14.53 10.54 -10.57
C VAL A 82 13.40 9.85 -11.32
N PRO A 83 12.78 10.44 -12.37
CA PRO A 83 11.76 9.74 -13.13
C PRO A 83 12.31 8.54 -13.92
N GLN A 84 13.58 8.55 -14.35
CA GLN A 84 14.22 7.39 -14.97
C GLN A 84 14.29 6.19 -14.00
N GLY A 85 14.51 6.43 -12.70
CA GLY A 85 14.44 5.39 -11.67
C GLY A 85 13.05 4.75 -11.59
N GLY A 86 12.00 5.57 -11.67
CA GLY A 86 10.63 5.09 -11.74
C GLY A 86 10.35 4.22 -12.98
N HIS A 87 10.83 4.64 -14.13
CA HIS A 87 10.76 3.87 -15.38
C HIS A 87 11.49 2.52 -15.26
N GLN A 88 12.71 2.51 -14.69
CA GLN A 88 13.47 1.29 -14.44
C GLN A 88 12.73 0.32 -13.52
N LEU A 89 12.16 0.82 -12.42
CA LEU A 89 11.31 0.03 -11.51
C LEU A 89 10.23 -0.73 -12.27
N ARG A 90 9.46 -0.01 -13.08
CA ARG A 90 8.32 -0.57 -13.82
C ARG A 90 8.78 -1.64 -14.81
N ILE A 91 9.74 -1.33 -15.67
CA ILE A 91 10.27 -2.29 -16.67
C ILE A 91 10.86 -3.53 -15.98
N ALA A 92 11.54 -3.37 -14.85
CA ALA A 92 12.12 -4.47 -14.11
C ALA A 92 11.04 -5.43 -13.54
N LEU A 93 9.93 -4.88 -13.04
CA LEU A 93 8.84 -5.69 -12.50
C LEU A 93 7.93 -6.31 -13.56
N ASP A 94 7.85 -5.70 -14.76
CA ASP A 94 7.07 -6.22 -15.90
C ASP A 94 7.79 -7.38 -16.63
N ARG A 95 9.08 -7.63 -16.35
CA ARG A 95 9.82 -8.78 -16.90
C ARG A 95 9.28 -10.12 -16.40
N SER A 96 9.47 -11.16 -17.16
CA SER A 96 9.17 -12.54 -16.77
C SER A 96 10.43 -13.40 -16.85
N PRO A 97 11.08 -13.79 -15.71
CA PRO A 97 10.74 -13.42 -14.33
C PRO A 97 11.10 -11.95 -14.01
N PRO A 98 10.43 -11.34 -12.99
CA PRO A 98 10.74 -9.98 -12.55
C PRO A 98 12.16 -9.83 -12.01
N ASP A 99 12.84 -8.74 -12.38
CA ASP A 99 14.16 -8.40 -11.85
C ASP A 99 14.02 -7.51 -10.60
N LEU A 100 14.05 -8.17 -9.43
CA LEU A 100 13.86 -7.48 -8.15
C LEU A 100 15.04 -6.56 -7.77
N ASN A 101 16.25 -6.86 -8.26
CA ASN A 101 17.43 -6.02 -7.99
C ASN A 101 17.33 -4.72 -8.78
N ALA A 102 17.07 -4.81 -10.09
CA ALA A 102 16.87 -3.62 -10.92
C ALA A 102 15.67 -2.79 -10.45
N ALA A 103 14.59 -3.44 -10.00
CA ALA A 103 13.44 -2.75 -9.42
C ALA A 103 13.81 -1.97 -8.15
N ARG A 104 14.59 -2.60 -7.24
CA ARG A 104 15.10 -1.94 -6.03
C ARG A 104 15.96 -0.72 -6.36
N GLU A 105 16.91 -0.88 -7.29
CA GLU A 105 17.76 0.21 -7.73
C GLU A 105 16.94 1.36 -8.30
N GLY A 106 15.95 1.06 -9.15
CA GLY A 106 15.05 2.07 -9.70
C GLY A 106 14.26 2.83 -8.64
N ILE A 107 13.77 2.15 -7.60
CA ILE A 107 13.07 2.79 -6.47
C ILE A 107 13.99 3.76 -5.73
N LEU A 108 15.22 3.35 -5.45
CA LEU A 108 16.21 4.17 -4.73
C LEU A 108 16.68 5.35 -5.58
N GLN A 109 16.92 5.15 -6.87
CA GLN A 109 17.24 6.21 -7.82
C GLN A 109 16.10 7.21 -7.94
N GLY A 110 14.84 6.75 -7.89
CA GLY A 110 13.65 7.59 -7.83
C GLY A 110 13.48 8.38 -6.54
N GLY A 111 14.42 8.27 -5.58
CA GLY A 111 14.45 9.03 -4.33
C GLY A 111 13.54 8.47 -3.22
N ASN A 112 12.96 7.29 -3.40
CA ASN A 112 12.15 6.65 -2.34
C ASN A 112 13.05 6.11 -1.22
N SER A 113 12.48 6.02 -0.01
CA SER A 113 13.18 5.43 1.13
C SER A 113 13.46 3.94 0.93
N ALA A 114 14.64 3.49 1.36
CA ALA A 114 15.00 2.07 1.36
C ALA A 114 14.01 1.21 2.18
N GLN A 115 13.36 1.80 3.18
CA GLN A 115 12.36 1.15 4.01
C GLN A 115 11.05 0.86 3.25
N ASP A 116 10.73 1.66 2.23
CA ASP A 116 9.49 1.50 1.44
C ASP A 116 9.65 0.50 0.28
N VAL A 117 10.90 0.13 -0.08
CA VAL A 117 11.19 -0.77 -1.21
C VAL A 117 10.41 -2.10 -1.15
N PRO A 118 10.40 -2.85 -0.04
CA PRO A 118 9.70 -4.14 0.00
C PRO A 118 8.20 -4.00 -0.22
N SER A 119 7.57 -2.98 0.39
CA SER A 119 6.12 -2.75 0.26
C SER A 119 5.73 -2.27 -1.13
N ILE A 120 6.55 -1.41 -1.77
CA ILE A 120 6.35 -0.95 -3.16
C ILE A 120 6.40 -2.14 -4.12
N ILE A 121 7.44 -2.97 -4.06
CA ILE A 121 7.60 -4.14 -4.94
C ILE A 121 6.45 -5.13 -4.72
N TRP A 122 6.11 -5.43 -3.46
CA TRP A 122 5.02 -6.33 -3.12
C TRP A 122 3.69 -5.82 -3.68
N PHE A 123 3.39 -4.54 -3.51
CA PHE A 123 2.15 -3.93 -3.97
C PHE A 123 2.03 -4.00 -5.50
N TYR A 124 3.08 -3.61 -6.24
CA TYR A 124 3.08 -3.70 -7.71
C TYR A 124 2.78 -5.12 -8.16
N ARG A 125 3.53 -6.10 -7.65
CA ARG A 125 3.41 -7.51 -8.08
C ARG A 125 2.03 -8.11 -7.84
N ASN A 126 1.33 -7.67 -6.80
CA ASN A 126 0.02 -8.22 -6.45
C ASN A 126 -1.17 -7.41 -6.98
N PHE A 127 -0.97 -6.12 -7.30
CA PHE A 127 -2.07 -5.21 -7.62
C PHE A 127 -1.93 -4.49 -8.96
N HIS A 128 -0.87 -4.69 -9.76
CA HIS A 128 -0.69 -4.01 -11.05
C HIS A 128 -1.87 -4.22 -12.03
N ASN A 129 -2.56 -5.37 -11.95
CA ASN A 129 -3.75 -5.67 -12.76
C ASN A 129 -5.05 -5.10 -12.20
N PHE A 130 -5.03 -4.52 -11.00
CA PHE A 130 -6.21 -3.92 -10.41
C PHE A 130 -6.60 -2.64 -11.17
N SER A 131 -7.90 -2.44 -11.41
CA SER A 131 -8.41 -1.37 -12.28
C SER A 131 -7.74 -0.01 -12.05
N TYR A 132 -7.71 0.47 -10.81
CA TYR A 132 -7.10 1.77 -10.47
C TYR A 132 -5.59 1.79 -10.68
N MET A 133 -4.89 0.72 -10.31
CA MET A 133 -3.44 0.63 -10.49
C MET A 133 -3.06 0.53 -11.96
N ARG A 134 -3.80 -0.25 -12.73
CA ARG A 134 -3.62 -0.33 -14.18
C ARG A 134 -3.77 1.02 -14.85
N THR A 135 -4.83 1.79 -14.52
CA THR A 135 -5.01 3.14 -15.05
C THR A 135 -3.85 4.07 -14.67
N ALA A 136 -3.38 4.01 -13.42
CA ALA A 136 -2.22 4.79 -12.99
C ALA A 136 -0.95 4.41 -13.78
N ILE A 137 -0.69 3.11 -13.99
CA ILE A 137 0.45 2.62 -14.78
C ILE A 137 0.35 3.06 -16.25
N GLU A 138 -0.82 3.01 -16.86
CA GLU A 138 -1.03 3.51 -18.24
C GLU A 138 -0.71 5.02 -18.37
N ARG A 139 -1.13 5.82 -17.38
CA ARG A 139 -0.82 7.26 -17.35
C ARG A 139 0.67 7.52 -17.10
N TRP A 140 1.28 6.73 -16.24
CA TRP A 140 2.72 6.77 -15.99
C TRP A 140 3.50 6.46 -17.25
N ASN A 141 3.15 5.40 -17.99
CA ASN A 141 3.77 5.05 -19.26
C ASN A 141 3.77 6.21 -20.26
N LEU A 142 2.64 6.90 -20.38
CA LEU A 142 2.53 8.06 -21.26
C LEU A 142 3.49 9.18 -20.83
N GLY A 143 3.64 9.42 -19.52
CA GLY A 143 4.62 10.35 -18.97
C GLY A 143 6.06 9.97 -19.32
N ASP A 144 6.41 8.67 -19.16
CA ASP A 144 7.74 8.14 -19.47
C ASP A 144 8.12 8.33 -20.94
N GLU A 145 7.18 8.19 -21.88
CA GLU A 145 7.43 8.46 -23.31
C GLU A 145 7.89 9.90 -23.57
N TYR A 146 7.30 10.87 -22.88
CA TYR A 146 7.72 12.27 -22.99
C TYR A 146 9.07 12.53 -22.34
N LEU A 147 9.38 11.85 -21.24
CA LEU A 147 10.68 11.95 -20.59
C LEU A 147 11.81 11.36 -21.43
N ILE A 148 11.55 10.27 -22.15
CA ILE A 148 12.50 9.72 -23.13
C ILE A 148 12.76 10.73 -24.27
N LYS A 149 11.71 11.40 -24.78
CA LYS A 149 11.86 12.46 -25.79
C LYS A 149 12.67 13.63 -25.25
N LEU A 150 12.42 14.04 -24.00
CA LEU A 150 13.17 15.11 -23.32
C LEU A 150 14.64 14.76 -23.19
N ASP A 151 14.96 13.53 -22.77
CA ASP A 151 16.35 13.09 -22.62
C ASP A 151 17.08 13.01 -23.95
N ASN A 152 16.44 12.50 -25.00
CA ASN A 152 17.00 12.50 -26.35
C ASN A 152 17.30 13.93 -26.85
N LEU A 153 16.39 14.87 -26.63
CA LEU A 153 16.60 16.29 -26.94
C LEU A 153 17.76 16.87 -26.13
N ALA A 154 17.84 16.57 -24.85
CA ALA A 154 18.90 17.06 -23.97
C ALA A 154 20.30 16.57 -24.41
N GLN A 155 20.40 15.28 -24.78
CA GLN A 155 21.64 14.72 -25.32
C GLN A 155 22.04 15.36 -26.65
N ASP A 156 21.08 15.71 -27.49
CA ASP A 156 21.32 16.41 -28.76
C ASP A 156 21.81 17.85 -28.53
N ILE A 157 21.14 18.60 -27.67
CA ILE A 157 21.56 19.94 -27.22
C ILE A 157 23.00 19.88 -26.67
N HIS A 158 23.26 18.92 -25.75
CA HIS A 158 24.57 18.80 -25.14
C HIS A 158 25.68 18.50 -26.14
N ARG A 159 25.45 17.61 -27.09
CA ARG A 159 26.42 17.32 -28.17
C ARG A 159 26.71 18.53 -29.03
N THR A 160 25.67 19.30 -29.40
CA THR A 160 25.81 20.49 -30.25
C THR A 160 26.59 21.61 -29.54
N ILE A 161 26.31 21.82 -28.24
CA ILE A 161 27.02 22.81 -27.42
C ILE A 161 28.47 22.38 -27.20
N ALA A 162 28.73 21.11 -26.84
CA ALA A 162 30.07 20.57 -26.62
C ALA A 162 30.94 20.60 -27.87
N ALA A 163 30.34 20.44 -29.05
CA ALA A 163 31.03 20.58 -30.34
C ALA A 163 31.26 22.04 -30.77
N ASN A 164 30.83 23.02 -29.97
CA ASN A 164 30.90 24.45 -30.28
C ASN A 164 30.20 24.85 -31.60
N GLN A 165 29.15 24.10 -31.96
CA GLN A 165 28.37 24.26 -33.20
C GLN A 165 27.06 25.03 -32.99
N ALA A 166 26.70 25.33 -31.73
CA ALA A 166 25.45 25.97 -31.38
C ALA A 166 25.41 27.45 -31.86
N ASN A 167 24.36 27.78 -32.59
CA ASN A 167 24.09 29.13 -33.08
C ASN A 167 22.83 29.75 -32.47
N ALA A 168 22.47 30.99 -32.88
CA ALA A 168 21.30 31.69 -32.34
C ALA A 168 19.96 30.99 -32.69
N ALA A 169 19.85 30.43 -33.90
CA ALA A 169 18.63 29.75 -34.35
C ALA A 169 18.43 28.42 -33.61
N ASP A 170 19.51 27.79 -33.15
CA ASP A 170 19.41 26.56 -32.32
C ASP A 170 18.74 26.84 -30.99
N LYS A 171 19.02 27.99 -30.37
CA LYS A 171 18.40 28.38 -29.11
C LYS A 171 16.87 28.42 -29.22
N GLU A 172 16.34 29.16 -30.20
CA GLU A 172 14.89 29.27 -30.42
C GLU A 172 14.24 27.90 -30.70
N ARG A 173 14.93 27.06 -31.50
CA ARG A 173 14.48 25.71 -31.80
C ARG A 173 14.42 24.82 -30.53
N TRP A 174 15.44 24.88 -29.68
CA TRP A 174 15.51 24.10 -28.45
C TRP A 174 14.46 24.56 -27.42
N GLU A 175 14.32 25.88 -27.24
CA GLU A 175 13.30 26.45 -26.35
C GLU A 175 11.89 26.03 -26.77
N SER A 176 11.61 26.12 -28.09
CA SER A 176 10.32 25.66 -28.64
C SER A 176 10.11 24.13 -28.41
N ALA A 177 11.14 23.33 -28.68
CA ALA A 177 11.04 21.87 -28.49
C ALA A 177 10.83 21.48 -27.03
N ILE A 178 11.53 22.13 -26.08
CA ILE A 178 11.37 21.91 -24.66
C ILE A 178 9.96 22.33 -24.21
N SER A 179 9.47 23.49 -24.66
CA SER A 179 8.12 23.98 -24.37
C SER A 179 7.05 23.01 -24.87
N ASN A 180 7.17 22.51 -26.09
CA ASN A 180 6.23 21.54 -26.66
C ASN A 180 6.19 20.23 -25.84
N ILE A 181 7.35 19.73 -25.36
CA ILE A 181 7.42 18.56 -24.50
C ILE A 181 6.76 18.88 -23.14
N ASN A 182 7.03 20.05 -22.55
CA ASN A 182 6.44 20.48 -21.29
C ASN A 182 4.90 20.56 -21.37
N GLU A 183 4.38 21.16 -22.44
CA GLU A 183 2.93 21.25 -22.67
C GLU A 183 2.28 19.88 -22.83
N ALA A 184 2.97 18.92 -23.43
CA ALA A 184 2.46 17.56 -23.62
C ALA A 184 2.57 16.69 -22.36
N VAL A 185 3.67 16.80 -21.61
CA VAL A 185 3.88 15.96 -20.41
C VAL A 185 3.06 16.46 -19.21
N THR A 186 2.79 17.76 -19.10
CA THR A 186 2.06 18.33 -17.96
C THR A 186 0.67 17.69 -17.74
N PRO A 187 -0.20 17.57 -18.77
CA PRO A 187 -1.48 16.88 -18.59
C PRO A 187 -1.33 15.38 -18.33
N ALA A 188 -0.29 14.72 -18.89
CA ALA A 188 0.00 13.31 -18.60
C ALA A 188 0.41 13.10 -17.15
N ALA A 189 1.30 13.95 -16.63
CA ALA A 189 1.71 13.94 -15.22
C ALA A 189 0.51 14.18 -14.30
N LYS A 190 -0.35 15.16 -14.62
CA LYS A 190 -1.57 15.41 -13.85
C LYS A 190 -2.51 14.20 -13.86
N ALA A 191 -2.73 13.58 -15.02
CA ALA A 191 -3.60 12.42 -15.14
C ALA A 191 -3.04 11.21 -14.36
N PHE A 192 -1.73 11.05 -14.27
CA PHE A 192 -1.08 10.05 -13.43
C PHE A 192 -1.33 10.32 -11.94
N SER A 193 -1.10 11.55 -11.48
CA SER A 193 -1.35 11.98 -10.11
C SER A 193 -2.81 11.78 -9.70
N ASP A 194 -3.76 12.21 -10.55
CA ASP A 194 -5.19 12.07 -10.31
C ASP A 194 -5.59 10.58 -10.18
N ALA A 195 -5.13 9.71 -11.10
CA ALA A 195 -5.43 8.28 -11.08
C ALA A 195 -4.87 7.59 -9.83
N LEU A 196 -3.64 7.93 -9.44
CA LEU A 196 -3.03 7.39 -8.22
C LEU A 196 -3.75 7.89 -6.95
N GLY A 197 -4.15 9.15 -6.93
CA GLY A 197 -4.93 9.74 -5.85
C GLY A 197 -6.32 9.08 -5.68
N GLU A 198 -7.00 8.79 -6.79
CA GLU A 198 -8.28 8.06 -6.78
C GLU A 198 -8.10 6.64 -6.25
N GLY A 199 -7.10 5.91 -6.75
CA GLY A 199 -6.77 4.57 -6.28
C GLY A 199 -6.42 4.53 -4.80
N SER A 200 -5.64 5.50 -4.32
CA SER A 200 -5.28 5.66 -2.91
C SER A 200 -6.52 5.85 -2.03
N ARG A 201 -7.42 6.75 -2.40
CA ARG A 201 -8.69 6.98 -1.68
C ARG A 201 -9.58 5.74 -1.66
N PHE A 202 -9.67 5.03 -2.79
CA PHE A 202 -10.43 3.79 -2.88
C PHE A 202 -9.88 2.73 -1.91
N ILE A 203 -8.57 2.49 -1.91
CA ILE A 203 -7.93 1.51 -1.03
C ILE A 203 -8.14 1.90 0.44
N LEU A 204 -7.94 3.18 0.79
CA LEU A 204 -8.16 3.67 2.16
C LEU A 204 -9.59 3.39 2.64
N ASN A 205 -10.59 3.75 1.83
CA ASN A 205 -12.00 3.52 2.15
C ASN A 205 -12.30 2.01 2.28
N LEU A 206 -11.77 1.19 1.37
CA LEU A 206 -11.93 -0.26 1.41
C LEU A 206 -11.35 -0.85 2.71
N LEU A 207 -10.16 -0.42 3.11
CA LEU A 207 -9.51 -0.87 4.35
C LEU A 207 -10.32 -0.46 5.59
N ILE A 208 -10.80 0.78 5.63
CA ILE A 208 -11.64 1.27 6.74
C ILE A 208 -12.93 0.44 6.83
N ILE A 209 -13.66 0.31 5.73
CA ILE A 209 -14.93 -0.43 5.68
C ILE A 209 -14.69 -1.89 6.10
N THR A 210 -13.66 -2.55 5.56
CA THR A 210 -13.33 -3.94 5.88
C THR A 210 -13.00 -4.11 7.35
N ASN A 211 -12.18 -3.24 7.93
CA ASN A 211 -11.81 -3.32 9.35
C ASN A 211 -13.03 -3.09 10.26
N VAL A 212 -13.84 -2.07 9.97
CA VAL A 212 -15.03 -1.73 10.79
C VAL A 212 -16.10 -2.83 10.69
N THR A 213 -16.44 -3.28 9.49
CA THR A 213 -17.45 -4.32 9.32
C THR A 213 -17.03 -5.65 9.92
N THR A 214 -15.75 -6.01 9.78
CA THR A 214 -15.20 -7.21 10.40
C THR A 214 -15.24 -7.11 11.93
N ALA A 215 -14.83 -5.98 12.51
CA ALA A 215 -14.88 -5.76 13.96
C ALA A 215 -16.31 -5.88 14.50
N LEU A 216 -17.27 -5.22 13.83
CA LEU A 216 -18.69 -5.30 14.22
C LEU A 216 -19.24 -6.73 14.12
N GLY A 217 -18.92 -7.44 13.03
CA GLY A 217 -19.29 -8.84 12.86
C GLY A 217 -18.74 -9.76 13.95
N LEU A 218 -17.45 -9.58 14.29
CA LEU A 218 -16.81 -10.35 15.34
C LEU A 218 -17.40 -10.05 16.73
N ILE A 219 -17.72 -8.79 17.03
CA ILE A 219 -18.40 -8.40 18.28
C ILE A 219 -19.77 -9.06 18.35
N LEU A 220 -20.55 -9.02 17.27
CA LEU A 220 -21.87 -9.66 17.23
C LEU A 220 -21.77 -11.17 17.48
N LEU A 221 -20.83 -11.85 16.81
CA LEU A 221 -20.59 -13.28 17.04
C LEU A 221 -20.18 -13.59 18.49
N ALA A 222 -19.33 -12.75 19.09
CA ALA A 222 -18.94 -12.89 20.49
C ALA A 222 -20.13 -12.74 21.44
N LEU A 223 -20.99 -11.73 21.21
CA LEU A 223 -22.21 -11.51 22.01
C LEU A 223 -23.19 -12.69 21.89
N MET A 224 -23.45 -13.18 20.68
CA MET A 224 -24.31 -14.34 20.45
C MET A 224 -23.80 -15.59 21.19
N ARG A 225 -22.50 -15.83 21.13
CA ARG A 225 -21.86 -16.97 21.81
C ARG A 225 -21.93 -16.83 23.33
N THR A 226 -21.68 -15.64 23.85
CA THR A 226 -21.80 -15.34 25.29
C THR A 226 -23.22 -15.56 25.77
N HIS A 227 -24.22 -15.06 25.03
CA HIS A 227 -25.62 -15.27 25.36
C HIS A 227 -26.00 -16.77 25.42
N LYS A 228 -25.54 -17.57 24.44
CA LYS A 228 -25.75 -19.01 24.39
C LYS A 228 -25.12 -19.74 25.61
N ILE A 229 -23.89 -19.36 25.96
CA ILE A 229 -23.18 -19.96 27.13
C ILE A 229 -23.92 -19.62 28.43
N LEU A 230 -24.38 -18.38 28.60
CA LEU A 230 -25.12 -17.94 29.76
C LEU A 230 -26.46 -18.69 29.87
N ALA A 231 -27.20 -18.88 28.78
CA ALA A 231 -28.45 -19.65 28.78
C ALA A 231 -28.21 -21.09 29.21
N GLN A 232 -27.23 -21.77 28.63
CA GLN A 232 -26.87 -23.13 29.03
C GLN A 232 -26.41 -23.23 30.49
N SER A 233 -25.70 -22.24 31.01
CA SER A 233 -25.25 -22.20 32.40
C SER A 233 -26.43 -22.03 33.36
N ARG A 234 -27.47 -21.25 32.99
CA ARG A 234 -28.70 -21.11 33.79
C ARG A 234 -29.49 -22.42 33.87
N GLU A 235 -29.73 -23.05 32.72
CA GLU A 235 -30.41 -24.36 32.68
C GLU A 235 -29.70 -25.41 33.53
N PHE A 236 -28.36 -25.42 33.51
CA PHE A 236 -27.58 -26.36 34.32
C PHE A 236 -27.66 -26.03 35.82
N ALA A 237 -27.69 -24.77 36.21
CA ALA A 237 -27.85 -24.31 37.58
C ALA A 237 -29.24 -24.67 38.13
N GLU A 238 -30.29 -24.47 37.34
CA GLU A 238 -31.68 -24.83 37.69
C GLU A 238 -31.83 -26.34 37.87
N ALA A 239 -31.28 -27.16 36.95
CA ALA A 239 -31.31 -28.63 37.09
C ALA A 239 -30.59 -29.13 38.34
N LEU A 240 -29.45 -28.53 38.69
CA LEU A 240 -28.71 -28.84 39.93
C LEU A 240 -29.49 -28.44 41.18
N GLN A 241 -30.24 -27.34 41.13
CA GLN A 241 -31.07 -26.91 42.27
C GLN A 241 -32.22 -27.86 42.49
N VAL A 242 -32.93 -28.29 41.44
CA VAL A 242 -34.00 -29.29 41.50
C VAL A 242 -33.48 -30.62 42.06
N GLU A 243 -32.30 -31.09 41.61
CA GLU A 243 -31.70 -32.34 42.15
C GLU A 243 -31.38 -32.23 43.64
N LYS A 244 -30.86 -31.09 44.10
CA LYS A 244 -30.60 -30.82 45.52
C LYS A 244 -31.86 -30.83 46.35
N ASP A 245 -32.94 -30.21 45.85
CA ASP A 245 -34.23 -30.14 46.57
C ASP A 245 -34.89 -31.51 46.65
N VAL A 246 -34.85 -32.32 45.59
CA VAL A 246 -35.32 -33.72 45.61
C VAL A 246 -34.51 -34.57 46.58
N ARG A 247 -33.19 -34.41 46.63
CA ARG A 247 -32.31 -35.13 47.56
C ARG A 247 -32.61 -34.73 48.99
N LYS A 248 -32.83 -33.43 49.25
CA LYS A 248 -33.19 -32.92 50.60
C LYS A 248 -34.56 -33.45 51.06
N SER A 249 -35.55 -33.53 50.21
CA SER A 249 -36.88 -34.05 50.46
C SER A 249 -36.83 -35.56 50.80
N ARG A 250 -36.02 -36.33 50.01
CA ARG A 250 -35.82 -37.76 50.29
C ARG A 250 -35.16 -38.01 51.67
N LEU A 251 -34.17 -37.18 52.03
CA LEU A 251 -33.52 -37.28 53.36
C LEU A 251 -34.50 -36.97 54.46
N ASN A 252 -35.34 -35.96 54.36
CA ASN A 252 -36.34 -35.59 55.33
C ASN A 252 -37.38 -36.73 55.53
N LEU A 253 -37.81 -37.38 54.45
CA LEU A 253 -38.73 -38.53 54.53
C LEU A 253 -38.11 -39.74 55.25
N LEU A 254 -36.81 -40.00 55.04
CA LEU A 254 -36.09 -41.06 55.73
C LEU A 254 -35.92 -40.78 57.25
N VAL A 255 -35.72 -39.54 57.63
CA VAL A 255 -35.60 -39.10 59.00
C VAL A 255 -36.96 -39.15 59.76
N MET A 256 -38.10 -38.96 59.06
CA MET A 256 -39.43 -39.07 59.64
C MET A 256 -39.90 -40.49 59.75
N ALA A 257 -39.27 -41.46 59.07
CA ALA A 257 -39.63 -42.87 59.08
C ALA A 257 -38.82 -43.74 60.12
N LEU A 258 -37.86 -43.12 60.81
CA LEU A 258 -37.09 -43.66 61.93
C LEU A 258 -37.60 -43.11 63.23
#